data_224956956ecea2d3b4343f1c0b380118
#
_entry.id   224956956ecea2d3b4343f1c0b380118
#
_cell.length_a   1.000
_cell.length_b   1.000
_cell.length_c   1.000
_cell.angle_alpha   90.00
_cell.angle_beta   90.00
_cell.angle_gamma   90.00
#
_symmetry.space_group_name_H-M   'P 1'
#
loop_
_entity.id
_entity.type
_entity.pdbx_description
1 polymer ?
#
loop_
_entity_poly.entity_id
_entity_poly.type
_entity_poly.pdbx_seq_one_letter_code
_entity_poly.pdbx_strand_id
1 'polypeptide(L)'
;YDWNGVIITSSGTYTETSLNVSGCDSVHTLEATIGYANTGTSTQFACEEYDWNGVIITSSGTYTETSPNVSGCDSVHTLVATIGYANTGTSTASACDEYDWNGQIINVSGSYDQTFTNASGCDSVHTLVATIGYANTNTLTVFACEEYDWNGQIITASGSYDQTFTNVSGCDSTHTLSVTINESGCTDASAFNYEPNAICDDGS
;
A
#
# COMPACT_ATOMS: atom_id res chain seq x y z
N TYR A 1 -38.20 -34.54 32.17
CA TYR A 1 -39.59 -34.99 32.04
C TYR A 1 -40.11 -35.47 33.39
N ASP A 2 -41.22 -34.96 33.84
CA ASP A 2 -41.88 -35.41 35.06
C ASP A 2 -42.89 -36.53 34.72
N TRP A 3 -42.70 -37.72 35.31
CA TRP A 3 -43.59 -38.85 35.17
C TRP A 3 -44.11 -39.28 36.55
N ASN A 4 -45.33 -38.86 36.82
CA ASN A 4 -46.00 -39.18 38.11
C ASN A 4 -45.21 -38.75 39.36
N GLY A 5 -44.53 -37.57 39.30
CA GLY A 5 -43.69 -37.05 40.38
C GLY A 5 -42.27 -37.57 40.39
N VAL A 6 -41.86 -38.40 39.41
CA VAL A 6 -40.48 -38.88 39.24
C VAL A 6 -39.86 -38.13 38.07
N ILE A 7 -38.76 -37.41 38.31
CA ILE A 7 -38.04 -36.67 37.25
C ILE A 7 -37.16 -37.65 36.47
N ILE A 8 -37.50 -37.86 35.22
CA ILE A 8 -36.74 -38.68 34.28
C ILE A 8 -35.68 -37.81 33.62
N THR A 9 -34.40 -38.13 33.77
CA THR A 9 -33.25 -37.37 33.27
C THR A 9 -32.40 -38.15 32.27
N SER A 10 -32.73 -39.40 31.97
CA SER A 10 -32.02 -40.23 30.98
C SER A 10 -32.99 -41.00 30.11
N SER A 11 -32.59 -41.34 28.91
CA SER A 11 -33.36 -42.21 28.04
C SER A 11 -33.42 -43.63 28.58
N GLY A 12 -34.56 -44.27 28.43
CA GLY A 12 -34.75 -45.65 28.89
C GLY A 12 -36.21 -46.03 29.02
N THR A 13 -36.44 -47.24 29.43
CA THR A 13 -37.76 -47.75 29.72
C THR A 13 -37.96 -47.74 31.24
N TYR A 14 -39.00 -47.08 31.69
CA TYR A 14 -39.39 -46.92 33.10
C TYR A 14 -40.71 -47.63 33.35
N THR A 15 -40.84 -48.29 34.47
CA THR A 15 -42.05 -49.02 34.86
C THR A 15 -42.55 -48.54 36.20
N GLU A 16 -43.84 -48.37 36.33
CA GLU A 16 -44.53 -48.06 37.57
C GLU A 16 -45.64 -49.06 37.75
N THR A 17 -45.80 -49.55 38.97
CA THR A 17 -46.91 -50.44 39.31
C THR A 17 -47.89 -49.70 40.21
N SER A 18 -49.14 -49.69 39.82
CA SER A 18 -50.23 -49.10 40.59
C SER A 18 -51.42 -50.08 40.68
N LEU A 19 -52.22 -49.91 41.69
CA LEU A 19 -53.46 -50.70 41.78
C LEU A 19 -54.52 -50.13 40.82
N ASN A 20 -55.17 -51.03 40.09
CA ASN A 20 -56.36 -50.70 39.30
C ASN A 20 -57.60 -50.56 40.17
N VAL A 21 -58.70 -50.11 39.58
CA VAL A 21 -60.00 -49.96 40.32
C VAL A 21 -60.56 -51.24 40.95
N SER A 22 -60.06 -52.41 40.54
CA SER A 22 -60.39 -53.74 41.09
C SER A 22 -59.42 -54.22 42.12
N GLY A 23 -58.38 -53.41 42.50
CA GLY A 23 -57.39 -53.75 43.49
C GLY A 23 -56.29 -54.70 43.00
N CYS A 24 -56.15 -54.88 41.67
CA CYS A 24 -55.08 -55.66 41.07
C CYS A 24 -53.93 -54.74 40.59
N ASP A 25 -52.70 -55.25 40.63
CA ASP A 25 -51.53 -54.58 40.14
C ASP A 25 -51.62 -54.31 38.62
N SER A 26 -51.40 -53.06 38.21
CA SER A 26 -51.28 -52.63 36.82
C SER A 26 -49.92 -52.04 36.63
N VAL A 27 -49.19 -52.51 35.63
CA VAL A 27 -47.89 -51.97 35.25
C VAL A 27 -48.03 -50.97 34.13
N HIS A 28 -47.58 -49.78 34.39
CA HIS A 28 -47.41 -48.73 33.38
C HIS A 28 -45.95 -48.66 32.91
N THR A 29 -45.72 -48.61 31.60
CA THR A 29 -44.39 -48.51 30.98
C THR A 29 -44.27 -47.24 30.23
N LEU A 30 -43.23 -46.50 30.51
CA LEU A 30 -42.82 -45.27 29.74
C LEU A 30 -41.52 -45.59 29.00
N GLU A 31 -41.51 -45.42 27.73
CA GLU A 31 -40.28 -45.30 26.94
C GLU A 31 -39.91 -43.82 26.79
N ALA A 32 -38.87 -43.41 27.51
CA ALA A 32 -38.42 -42.02 27.49
C ALA A 32 -37.17 -41.86 26.60
N THR A 33 -37.21 -40.86 25.74
CA THR A 33 -36.04 -40.38 25.01
C THR A 33 -35.70 -38.98 25.49
N ILE A 34 -34.58 -38.83 26.18
CA ILE A 34 -34.12 -37.56 26.72
C ILE A 34 -32.99 -37.06 25.83
N GLY A 35 -33.24 -35.93 25.20
CA GLY A 35 -32.22 -35.19 24.46
C GLY A 35 -31.56 -34.11 25.32
N TYR A 36 -30.38 -33.70 24.92
CA TYR A 36 -29.64 -32.64 25.60
C TYR A 36 -29.23 -31.59 24.60
N ALA A 37 -29.28 -30.33 25.03
CA ALA A 37 -28.72 -29.22 24.28
C ALA A 37 -27.18 -29.37 24.19
N ASN A 38 -26.62 -29.00 23.08
CA ASN A 38 -25.17 -28.94 22.89
C ASN A 38 -24.75 -27.48 22.79
N THR A 39 -23.50 -27.21 23.12
CA THR A 39 -22.86 -25.94 22.89
C THR A 39 -21.62 -26.16 22.02
N GLY A 40 -21.40 -25.24 21.08
CA GLY A 40 -20.21 -25.26 20.24
C GLY A 40 -19.62 -23.84 20.13
N THR A 41 -18.31 -23.76 19.96
CA THR A 41 -17.64 -22.47 19.72
C THR A 41 -16.73 -22.62 18.51
N SER A 42 -16.78 -21.65 17.61
CA SER A 42 -15.86 -21.50 16.50
C SER A 42 -15.21 -20.12 16.52
N THR A 43 -14.04 -20.01 15.90
CA THR A 43 -13.34 -18.74 15.69
C THR A 43 -13.13 -18.54 14.21
N GLN A 44 -13.35 -17.32 13.73
CA GLN A 44 -13.19 -16.97 12.33
C GLN A 44 -12.53 -15.59 12.20
N PHE A 45 -11.61 -15.50 11.25
CA PHE A 45 -11.07 -14.24 10.76
C PHE A 45 -11.55 -14.00 9.32
N ALA A 46 -11.94 -12.77 9.02
CA ALA A 46 -12.27 -12.35 7.66
C ALA A 46 -11.91 -10.88 7.45
N CYS A 47 -11.77 -10.48 6.20
CA CYS A 47 -11.58 -9.08 5.81
C CYS A 47 -12.91 -8.53 5.33
N GLU A 48 -13.27 -7.34 5.84
CA GLU A 48 -14.49 -6.57 5.55
C GLU A 48 -15.75 -7.23 6.12
N GLU A 49 -16.05 -8.47 5.77
CA GLU A 49 -17.26 -9.18 6.17
C GLU A 49 -17.07 -10.69 6.22
N TYR A 50 -17.93 -11.36 6.93
CA TYR A 50 -18.04 -12.81 7.01
C TYR A 50 -19.50 -13.24 6.96
N ASP A 51 -19.86 -14.12 6.02
CA ASP A 51 -21.19 -14.75 5.98
C ASP A 51 -21.24 -15.94 6.97
N TRP A 52 -22.03 -15.79 8.01
CA TRP A 52 -22.32 -16.84 8.98
C TRP A 52 -23.78 -17.29 8.86
N ASN A 53 -23.98 -18.40 8.15
CA ASN A 53 -25.30 -19.00 7.93
C ASN A 53 -26.33 -18.01 7.33
N GLY A 54 -25.90 -17.13 6.42
CA GLY A 54 -26.74 -16.10 5.80
C GLY A 54 -26.85 -14.79 6.60
N VAL A 55 -26.12 -14.67 7.71
CA VAL A 55 -25.97 -13.40 8.45
C VAL A 55 -24.60 -12.82 8.15
N ILE A 56 -24.58 -11.64 7.55
CA ILE A 56 -23.35 -10.91 7.24
C ILE A 56 -22.83 -10.22 8.49
N ILE A 57 -21.67 -10.65 8.95
CA ILE A 57 -20.94 -10.12 10.10
C ILE A 57 -19.91 -9.11 9.59
N THR A 58 -20.05 -7.85 9.95
CA THR A 58 -19.17 -6.75 9.53
C THR A 58 -18.33 -6.17 10.66
N SER A 59 -18.40 -6.71 11.87
CA SER A 59 -17.61 -6.23 13.00
C SER A 59 -17.09 -7.38 13.85
N SER A 60 -15.93 -7.20 14.48
CA SER A 60 -15.41 -8.17 15.42
C SER A 60 -16.31 -8.29 16.64
N GLY A 61 -16.53 -9.53 17.10
CA GLY A 61 -17.41 -9.75 18.24
C GLY A 61 -17.70 -11.23 18.46
N THR A 62 -18.56 -11.47 19.44
CA THR A 62 -19.11 -12.80 19.74
C THR A 62 -20.56 -12.83 19.33
N TYR A 63 -20.90 -13.78 18.48
CA TYR A 63 -22.24 -13.98 17.93
C TYR A 63 -22.74 -15.35 18.33
N THR A 64 -24.04 -15.47 18.59
CA THR A 64 -24.68 -16.74 18.99
C THR A 64 -25.84 -17.05 18.07
N GLU A 65 -25.93 -18.31 17.69
CA GLU A 65 -27.07 -18.86 16.95
C GLU A 65 -27.64 -20.03 17.73
N THR A 66 -28.94 -20.11 17.80
CA THR A 66 -29.66 -21.21 18.41
C THR A 66 -30.37 -22.02 17.35
N SER A 67 -30.12 -23.31 17.30
CA SER A 67 -30.78 -24.22 16.38
C SER A 67 -31.09 -25.56 17.06
N PRO A 68 -32.18 -26.27 16.68
CA PRO A 68 -32.44 -27.58 17.21
C PRO A 68 -31.41 -28.59 16.72
N ASN A 69 -30.90 -29.39 17.63
CA ASN A 69 -30.04 -30.54 17.30
C ASN A 69 -30.85 -31.73 16.81
N VAL A 70 -30.19 -32.84 16.49
CA VAL A 70 -30.82 -34.07 15.98
C VAL A 70 -31.83 -34.69 16.97
N SER A 71 -31.74 -34.35 18.26
CA SER A 71 -32.69 -34.76 19.30
C SER A 71 -33.83 -33.76 19.51
N GLY A 72 -33.90 -32.69 18.73
CA GLY A 72 -34.91 -31.66 18.83
C GLY A 72 -34.70 -30.64 19.97
N CYS A 73 -33.54 -30.69 20.64
CA CYS A 73 -33.21 -29.76 21.73
C CYS A 73 -32.48 -28.54 21.16
N ASP A 74 -32.84 -27.34 21.62
CA ASP A 74 -32.17 -26.13 21.24
C ASP A 74 -30.71 -26.13 21.67
N SER A 75 -29.80 -25.96 20.71
CA SER A 75 -28.36 -25.96 20.89
C SER A 75 -27.80 -24.63 20.49
N VAL A 76 -26.84 -24.11 21.26
CA VAL A 76 -26.25 -22.81 21.03
C VAL A 76 -24.86 -22.97 20.38
N HIS A 77 -24.68 -22.38 19.20
CA HIS A 77 -23.39 -22.23 18.58
C HIS A 77 -22.89 -20.78 18.77
N THR A 78 -21.66 -20.64 19.25
CA THR A 78 -21.00 -19.35 19.47
C THR A 78 -19.90 -19.15 18.43
N LEU A 79 -19.95 -18.07 17.68
CA LEU A 79 -18.88 -17.61 16.79
C LEU A 79 -18.13 -16.46 17.45
N VAL A 80 -16.80 -16.57 17.54
CA VAL A 80 -15.92 -15.45 17.85
C VAL A 80 -15.33 -14.97 16.52
N ALA A 81 -15.85 -13.88 16.00
CA ALA A 81 -15.43 -13.28 14.74
C ALA A 81 -14.40 -12.19 14.98
N THR A 82 -13.35 -12.18 14.16
CA THR A 82 -12.40 -11.08 14.04
C THR A 82 -12.49 -10.55 12.62
N ILE A 83 -12.98 -9.31 12.47
CA ILE A 83 -13.10 -8.65 11.18
C ILE A 83 -12.01 -7.59 11.07
N GLY A 84 -11.13 -7.76 10.08
CA GLY A 84 -10.14 -6.77 9.68
C GLY A 84 -10.67 -5.91 8.54
N TYR A 85 -10.02 -4.78 8.30
CA TYR A 85 -10.37 -3.88 7.22
C TYR A 85 -9.14 -3.51 6.41
N ALA A 86 -9.31 -3.39 5.10
CA ALA A 86 -8.31 -2.80 4.25
C ALA A 86 -8.15 -1.31 4.56
N ASN A 87 -6.93 -0.79 4.41
CA ASN A 87 -6.68 0.65 4.48
C ASN A 87 -6.11 1.12 3.14
N THR A 88 -6.32 2.38 2.88
CA THR A 88 -5.67 3.07 1.77
C THR A 88 -4.69 4.10 2.33
N GLY A 89 -3.58 4.28 1.63
CA GLY A 89 -2.60 5.30 1.97
C GLY A 89 -2.08 5.97 0.72
N THR A 90 -1.63 7.21 0.84
CA THR A 90 -0.99 7.93 -0.26
C THR A 90 0.30 8.56 0.24
N SER A 91 1.35 8.46 -0.56
CA SER A 91 2.62 9.16 -0.35
C SER A 91 3.05 9.86 -1.62
N THR A 92 3.98 10.79 -1.48
CA THR A 92 4.60 11.50 -2.61
C THR A 92 6.10 11.30 -2.57
N ALA A 93 6.72 11.16 -3.72
CA ALA A 93 8.17 11.14 -3.87
C ALA A 93 8.60 11.98 -5.07
N SER A 94 9.79 12.60 -4.95
CA SER A 94 10.44 13.28 -6.08
C SER A 94 11.87 12.76 -6.18
N ALA A 95 12.28 12.41 -7.39
CA ALA A 95 13.61 11.88 -7.65
C ALA A 95 14.10 12.32 -9.03
N CYS A 96 15.41 12.19 -9.26
CA CYS A 96 16.00 12.40 -10.57
C CYS A 96 16.27 11.04 -11.21
N ASP A 97 15.86 10.90 -12.46
CA ASP A 97 15.98 9.74 -13.33
C ASP A 97 15.14 8.55 -12.91
N GLU A 98 15.25 8.10 -11.65
CA GLU A 98 14.49 6.96 -11.14
C GLU A 98 14.26 7.04 -9.63
N TYR A 99 13.24 6.31 -9.17
CA TYR A 99 12.90 6.12 -7.76
C TYR A 99 12.60 4.64 -7.49
N ASP A 100 13.31 4.03 -6.54
CA ASP A 100 12.99 2.67 -6.09
C ASP A 100 11.90 2.72 -5.01
N TRP A 101 10.74 2.18 -5.34
CA TRP A 101 9.63 2.01 -4.42
C TRP A 101 9.42 0.55 -4.10
N ASN A 102 10.01 0.09 -2.99
CA ASN A 102 9.92 -1.29 -2.52
C ASN A 102 10.29 -2.32 -3.61
N GLY A 103 11.36 -2.07 -4.37
CA GLY A 103 11.84 -2.93 -5.46
C GLY A 103 11.17 -2.68 -6.81
N GLN A 104 10.24 -1.75 -6.91
CA GLN A 104 9.69 -1.27 -8.18
C GLN A 104 10.43 0.01 -8.60
N ILE A 105 11.15 -0.06 -9.71
CA ILE A 105 11.84 1.11 -10.27
C ILE A 105 10.83 1.95 -11.06
N ILE A 106 10.67 3.19 -10.66
CA ILE A 106 9.79 4.19 -11.26
C ILE A 106 10.65 5.23 -11.94
N ASN A 107 10.55 5.33 -13.25
CA ASN A 107 11.30 6.26 -14.08
C ASN A 107 10.43 7.24 -14.86
N VAL A 108 9.13 7.29 -14.58
CA VAL A 108 8.18 8.23 -15.18
C VAL A 108 7.31 8.80 -14.06
N SER A 109 7.00 10.10 -14.14
CA SER A 109 6.07 10.73 -13.21
C SER A 109 4.67 10.14 -13.36
N GLY A 110 4.00 9.85 -12.23
CA GLY A 110 2.67 9.26 -12.25
C GLY A 110 2.20 8.78 -10.89
N SER A 111 1.05 8.12 -10.88
CA SER A 111 0.53 7.42 -9.70
C SER A 111 0.72 5.93 -9.86
N TYR A 112 1.21 5.29 -8.82
CA TYR A 112 1.55 3.87 -8.77
C TYR A 112 0.95 3.25 -7.53
N ASP A 113 0.32 2.10 -7.68
CA ASP A 113 -0.32 1.38 -6.59
C ASP A 113 0.46 0.10 -6.26
N GLN A 114 0.64 -0.15 -4.96
CA GLN A 114 1.11 -1.43 -4.45
C GLN A 114 0.16 -1.94 -3.38
N THR A 115 -0.04 -3.26 -3.36
CA THR A 115 -0.84 -3.93 -2.35
C THR A 115 0.07 -4.48 -1.26
N PHE A 116 -0.29 -4.19 -0.02
CA PHE A 116 0.41 -4.67 1.19
C PHE A 116 -0.61 -5.29 2.14
N THR A 117 -0.24 -6.41 2.75
CA THR A 117 -1.03 -6.95 3.84
C THR A 117 -0.79 -6.10 5.09
N ASN A 118 -1.85 -5.51 5.63
CA ASN A 118 -1.76 -4.64 6.80
C ASN A 118 -1.65 -5.45 8.12
N ALA A 119 -1.53 -4.75 9.25
CA ALA A 119 -1.39 -5.37 10.57
C ALA A 119 -2.61 -6.22 10.98
N SER A 120 -3.77 -5.98 10.39
CA SER A 120 -4.98 -6.78 10.60
C SER A 120 -5.03 -8.02 9.70
N GLY A 121 -4.05 -8.23 8.82
CA GLY A 121 -4.02 -9.35 7.89
C GLY A 121 -4.83 -9.15 6.61
N CYS A 122 -5.33 -7.93 6.35
CA CYS A 122 -6.10 -7.62 5.13
C CYS A 122 -5.26 -6.87 4.12
N ASP A 123 -5.48 -7.16 2.84
CA ASP A 123 -4.77 -6.47 1.76
C ASP A 123 -5.21 -5.02 1.67
N SER A 124 -4.23 -4.13 1.63
CA SER A 124 -4.40 -2.69 1.65
C SER A 124 -3.64 -2.08 0.49
N VAL A 125 -4.21 -1.07 -0.16
CA VAL A 125 -3.58 -0.40 -1.30
C VAL A 125 -2.88 0.88 -0.82
N HIS A 126 -1.61 1.01 -1.17
CA HIS A 126 -0.86 2.25 -1.02
C HIS A 126 -0.56 2.85 -2.39
N THR A 127 -0.93 4.12 -2.58
CA THR A 127 -0.68 4.88 -3.80
C THR A 127 0.52 5.80 -3.61
N LEU A 128 1.52 5.68 -4.47
CA LEU A 128 2.61 6.63 -4.58
C LEU A 128 2.34 7.59 -5.73
N VAL A 129 2.40 8.90 -5.47
CA VAL A 129 2.46 9.93 -6.51
C VAL A 129 3.93 10.32 -6.69
N ALA A 130 4.53 9.84 -7.77
CA ALA A 130 5.93 10.07 -8.10
C ALA A 130 6.10 11.23 -9.06
N THR A 131 7.08 12.10 -8.80
CA THR A 131 7.56 13.14 -9.70
C THR A 131 9.00 12.83 -10.07
N ILE A 132 9.23 12.41 -11.31
CA ILE A 132 10.57 12.09 -11.83
C ILE A 132 11.04 13.25 -12.72
N GLY A 133 12.12 13.86 -12.31
CA GLY A 133 12.85 14.87 -13.09
C GLY A 133 14.00 14.23 -13.83
N TYR A 134 14.53 14.97 -14.80
CA TYR A 134 15.69 14.53 -15.58
C TYR A 134 16.70 15.65 -15.67
N ALA A 135 17.98 15.29 -15.66
CA ALA A 135 19.06 16.20 -15.97
C ALA A 135 18.94 16.70 -17.41
N ASN A 136 19.25 17.96 -17.62
CA ASN A 136 19.37 18.53 -18.97
C ASN A 136 20.84 18.76 -19.26
N THR A 137 21.23 18.57 -20.52
CA THR A 137 22.53 19.00 -21.02
C THR A 137 22.34 20.10 -22.06
N ASN A 138 23.18 21.10 -22.01
CA ASN A 138 23.18 22.17 -23.02
C ASN A 138 24.62 22.51 -23.39
N THR A 139 24.87 22.75 -24.65
CA THR A 139 26.16 23.22 -25.12
C THR A 139 26.02 24.61 -25.74
N LEU A 140 26.76 25.56 -25.22
CA LEU A 140 26.85 26.92 -25.75
C LEU A 140 28.20 27.07 -26.46
N THR A 141 28.20 27.56 -27.69
CA THR A 141 29.43 27.89 -28.42
C THR A 141 29.55 29.41 -28.53
N VAL A 142 30.67 29.94 -28.10
CA VAL A 142 30.94 31.38 -28.04
C VAL A 142 32.30 31.72 -28.65
N PHE A 143 32.36 32.81 -29.33
CA PHE A 143 33.61 33.46 -29.76
C PHE A 143 33.70 34.79 -29.00
N ALA A 144 34.80 35.00 -28.31
CA ALA A 144 35.02 36.21 -27.54
C ALA A 144 36.46 36.74 -27.77
N CYS A 145 36.66 38.00 -27.42
CA CYS A 145 37.95 38.62 -27.48
C CYS A 145 38.49 38.77 -26.07
N GLU A 146 39.72 38.28 -25.83
CA GLU A 146 40.46 38.32 -24.57
C GLU A 146 39.82 37.56 -23.43
N GLU A 147 38.53 37.78 -23.12
CA GLU A 147 37.82 37.10 -22.05
C GLU A 147 36.33 36.94 -22.34
N TYR A 148 35.72 35.99 -21.63
CA TYR A 148 34.29 35.78 -21.64
C TYR A 148 33.78 35.50 -20.21
N ASP A 149 32.82 36.29 -19.75
CA ASP A 149 32.14 36.02 -18.47
C ASP A 149 31.02 35.00 -18.68
N TRP A 150 31.20 33.83 -18.07
CA TRP A 150 30.21 32.80 -18.08
C TRP A 150 29.66 32.60 -16.68
N ASN A 151 28.52 33.22 -16.38
CA ASN A 151 27.83 33.16 -15.09
C ASN A 151 28.76 33.55 -13.92
N GLY A 152 29.58 34.55 -14.05
CA GLY A 152 30.53 35.02 -13.03
C GLY A 152 31.89 34.34 -13.04
N GLN A 153 32.12 33.38 -13.95
CA GLN A 153 33.42 32.78 -14.20
C GLN A 153 34.07 33.46 -15.42
N ILE A 154 35.17 34.20 -15.21
CA ILE A 154 35.93 34.81 -16.28
C ILE A 154 36.81 33.78 -16.94
N ILE A 155 36.65 33.57 -18.23
CA ILE A 155 37.37 32.62 -19.07
C ILE A 155 38.28 33.39 -20.01
N THR A 156 39.59 33.15 -19.92
CA THR A 156 40.63 33.84 -20.71
C THR A 156 41.36 32.90 -21.67
N ALA A 157 40.96 31.63 -21.75
CA ALA A 157 41.55 30.66 -22.66
C ALA A 157 40.48 29.92 -23.44
N SER A 158 40.78 29.62 -24.71
CA SER A 158 39.92 28.77 -25.52
C SER A 158 39.83 27.36 -24.94
N GLY A 159 38.65 26.78 -24.93
CA GLY A 159 38.45 25.45 -24.41
C GLY A 159 36.99 25.08 -24.22
N SER A 160 36.80 23.93 -23.55
CA SER A 160 35.50 23.44 -23.10
C SER A 160 35.44 23.52 -21.59
N TYR A 161 34.39 24.14 -21.08
CA TYR A 161 34.16 24.35 -19.64
C TYR A 161 32.80 23.87 -19.27
N ASP A 162 32.67 23.18 -18.15
CA ASP A 162 31.41 22.64 -17.64
C ASP A 162 31.00 23.34 -16.35
N GLN A 163 29.73 23.68 -16.26
CA GLN A 163 29.10 24.13 -15.02
C GLN A 163 27.83 23.30 -14.74
N THR A 164 27.63 22.97 -13.47
CA THR A 164 26.45 22.25 -13.03
C THR A 164 25.43 23.21 -12.42
N PHE A 165 24.20 23.10 -12.85
CA PHE A 165 23.08 23.89 -12.37
C PHE A 165 21.93 22.96 -11.99
N THR A 166 21.28 23.24 -10.88
CA THR A 166 20.04 22.56 -10.53
C THR A 166 18.90 23.13 -11.38
N ASN A 167 18.25 22.28 -12.17
CA ASN A 167 17.16 22.69 -13.03
C ASN A 167 15.83 22.87 -12.27
N VAL A 168 14.76 23.25 -12.95
CA VAL A 168 13.43 23.50 -12.36
C VAL A 168 12.79 22.24 -11.75
N SER A 169 13.23 21.05 -12.15
CA SER A 169 12.79 19.77 -11.59
C SER A 169 13.62 19.36 -10.37
N GLY A 170 14.61 20.16 -9.97
CA GLY A 170 15.49 19.87 -8.86
C GLY A 170 16.65 18.93 -9.19
N CYS A 171 16.86 18.62 -10.50
CA CYS A 171 17.94 17.72 -10.94
C CYS A 171 19.15 18.51 -11.42
N ASP A 172 20.34 18.03 -11.08
CA ASP A 172 21.58 18.65 -11.52
C ASP A 172 21.78 18.42 -13.01
N SER A 173 22.00 19.53 -13.72
CA SER A 173 22.13 19.59 -15.17
C SER A 173 23.48 20.17 -15.53
N THR A 174 24.20 19.54 -16.45
CA THR A 174 25.51 20.01 -16.91
C THR A 174 25.35 20.84 -18.16
N HIS A 175 25.83 22.10 -18.11
CA HIS A 175 25.98 22.97 -19.25
C HIS A 175 27.45 23.06 -19.65
N THR A 176 27.71 22.84 -20.92
CA THR A 176 29.06 22.89 -21.50
C THR A 176 29.19 24.18 -22.32
N LEU A 177 30.19 24.97 -22.03
CA LEU A 177 30.60 26.08 -22.85
C LEU A 177 31.81 25.66 -23.72
N SER A 178 31.67 25.78 -25.02
CA SER A 178 32.78 25.71 -25.96
C SER A 178 33.13 27.15 -26.37
N VAL A 179 34.23 27.68 -25.85
CA VAL A 179 34.63 29.06 -26.10
C VAL A 179 35.92 29.13 -26.89
N THR A 180 35.96 30.02 -27.85
CA THR A 180 37.17 30.42 -28.56
C THR A 180 37.50 31.84 -28.16
N ILE A 181 38.59 32.02 -27.45
CA ILE A 181 39.13 33.34 -27.09
C ILE A 181 40.15 33.74 -28.16
N ASN A 182 39.90 34.86 -28.75
CA ASN A 182 40.77 35.42 -29.78
C ASN A 182 41.59 36.59 -29.20
N GLU A 183 42.78 36.75 -29.70
CA GLU A 183 43.62 37.91 -29.39
C GLU A 183 43.06 39.17 -30.06
N SER A 184 43.09 40.29 -29.35
CA SER A 184 42.79 41.60 -29.89
C SER A 184 44.06 42.28 -30.39
N GLY A 185 43.91 43.11 -31.42
CA GLY A 185 44.97 43.86 -32.03
C GLY A 185 44.47 44.64 -33.21
N CYS A 186 45.32 45.43 -33.82
CA CYS A 186 44.94 46.22 -35.00
C CYS A 186 44.63 45.33 -36.20
N THR A 187 43.38 45.34 -36.68
CA THR A 187 42.94 44.60 -37.86
C THR A 187 43.08 45.32 -39.20
N ASP A 188 43.50 46.63 -39.23
CA ASP A 188 43.72 47.35 -40.42
C ASP A 188 45.08 47.01 -41.06
N ALA A 189 45.04 46.25 -42.15
CA ALA A 189 46.24 45.82 -42.89
C ALA A 189 47.11 46.98 -43.41
N SER A 190 46.64 48.24 -43.40
CA SER A 190 47.39 49.40 -43.77
C SER A 190 48.05 50.13 -42.61
N ALA A 191 47.71 49.74 -41.36
CA ALA A 191 48.25 50.32 -40.14
C ALA A 191 49.68 49.84 -39.86
N PHE A 192 50.50 50.69 -39.22
CA PHE A 192 51.85 50.32 -38.83
C PHE A 192 51.91 49.23 -37.76
N ASN A 193 50.90 49.18 -36.92
CA ASN A 193 50.73 48.20 -35.81
C ASN A 193 49.81 47.03 -36.19
N TYR A 194 49.62 46.76 -37.48
CA TYR A 194 48.80 45.68 -38.00
C TYR A 194 49.25 44.32 -37.40
N GLU A 195 48.28 43.59 -36.79
CA GLU A 195 48.44 42.24 -36.23
C GLU A 195 47.74 41.23 -37.12
N PRO A 196 48.45 40.42 -37.92
CA PRO A 196 47.82 39.56 -38.92
C PRO A 196 46.98 38.43 -38.28
N ASN A 197 47.18 38.11 -37.01
CA ASN A 197 46.46 37.05 -36.27
C ASN A 197 45.32 37.63 -35.43
N ALA A 198 45.22 38.94 -35.29
CA ALA A 198 44.13 39.57 -34.57
C ALA A 198 42.81 39.36 -35.33
N ILE A 199 41.82 38.80 -34.65
CA ILE A 199 40.43 38.65 -35.14
C ILE A 199 39.55 39.74 -34.53
N CYS A 200 39.97 40.28 -33.42
CA CYS A 200 39.30 41.34 -32.69
C CYS A 200 40.07 42.64 -32.82
N ASP A 201 39.37 43.70 -33.28
CA ASP A 201 39.94 45.04 -33.35
C ASP A 201 40.02 45.65 -31.94
N ASP A 202 41.22 46.09 -31.53
CA ASP A 202 41.47 46.78 -30.26
C ASP A 202 41.30 48.30 -30.34
N GLY A 203 41.00 48.81 -31.53
CA GLY A 203 40.81 50.22 -31.82
C GLY A 203 42.10 51.04 -31.95
N SER A 204 43.25 50.40 -32.11
CA SER A 204 44.56 51.01 -32.19
C SER A 204 45.06 51.25 -33.65
#